data_0609cb558f7a23a3b295f4268836e829
#
_entry.id   0609cb558f7a23a3b295f4268836e829
#
_cell.length_a   1.000
_cell.length_b   1.000
_cell.length_c   1.000
_cell.angle_alpha   90.00
_cell.angle_beta   90.00
_cell.angle_gamma   90.00
#
_symmetry.space_group_name_H-M   'P 1'
#
loop_
_entity.id
_entity.type
_entity.pdbx_description
1 polymer ?
#
loop_
_entity_poly.entity_id
_entity_poly.type
_entity_poly.pdbx_seq_one_letter_code
_entity_poly.pdbx_strand_id
1 'polypeptide(L)'
;MSKKEKIFRPKARVPKGLRDMSAGMVRAEQRMLARIREVYERYGFDPLETSAIEYADALGKFLPDEDRPNEGVFSFQDDDEQWLSLRYDLTAPLARYVAENYDALPKPFRRYQTGPVWRNEKPGPGRYRQFTQFDADTVAAPGVAADAEMCMMGADCLEALGIPRGSYRIRANNRKVLDGLLETIGLEGEPGSATYMTVLRAIDKYDRLGRKGVELLLGPGRKDESGDFTKGAGLSPSQITAVVDYVESGVGEGTTDRNLVLDGWRKIVGDSEVGRAGIDELAEMDALFTAAGYGTDRIEFNSWIVRGLGYYTGPVFESDLLFEVKDEKGNPVRFGSVGSGGRYDGLVERFKGVKVPATGFSIGVSRLQTALELLGKLDVEDVTAPVVVLTLDAAHMAGYQAMVSELRNAGIRAELYL
;
A
#
# COMPACT_ATOMS: atom_id res chain seq x y z
N MET A 1 -13.65 55.66 26.36
CA MET A 1 -13.30 54.95 25.11
C MET A 1 -13.39 53.45 25.38
N SER A 2 -14.46 52.82 24.94
CA SER A 2 -14.65 51.35 25.08
C SER A 2 -13.65 50.61 24.22
N LYS A 3 -12.80 49.76 24.81
CA LYS A 3 -11.95 48.81 24.05
C LYS A 3 -12.87 47.86 23.29
N LYS A 4 -12.95 47.99 21.95
CA LYS A 4 -13.59 46.98 21.11
C LYS A 4 -12.87 45.66 21.37
N GLU A 5 -13.54 44.69 21.98
CA GLU A 5 -13.06 43.32 22.06
C GLU A 5 -12.70 42.82 20.63
N LYS A 6 -11.45 42.42 20.42
CA LYS A 6 -11.01 41.82 19.17
C LYS A 6 -11.69 40.47 19.06
N ILE A 7 -12.69 40.35 18.21
CA ILE A 7 -13.31 39.07 17.89
C ILE A 7 -12.22 38.18 17.31
N PHE A 8 -11.95 37.05 17.98
CA PHE A 8 -11.01 36.02 17.47
C PHE A 8 -11.59 35.40 16.21
N ARG A 9 -10.85 35.45 15.13
CA ARG A 9 -11.17 34.76 13.85
C ARG A 9 -10.10 33.70 13.58
N PRO A 10 -10.46 32.40 13.54
CA PRO A 10 -9.51 31.36 13.21
C PRO A 10 -9.00 31.53 11.78
N LYS A 11 -7.76 31.15 11.54
CA LYS A 11 -7.20 31.12 10.17
C LYS A 11 -7.82 29.97 9.40
N ALA A 12 -8.34 30.24 8.20
CA ALA A 12 -8.78 29.21 7.26
C ALA A 12 -7.54 28.47 6.71
N ARG A 13 -7.30 27.25 7.21
CA ARG A 13 -6.16 26.43 6.80
C ARG A 13 -6.45 24.94 7.01
N VAL A 14 -5.94 24.12 6.12
CA VAL A 14 -5.96 22.66 6.27
C VAL A 14 -4.77 22.21 7.14
N PRO A 15 -4.93 21.22 8.02
CA PRO A 15 -3.81 20.67 8.80
C PRO A 15 -2.71 20.12 7.87
N LYS A 16 -1.44 20.19 8.33
CA LYS A 16 -0.28 19.77 7.55
C LYS A 16 -0.40 18.29 7.14
N GLY A 17 -0.27 18.01 5.85
CA GLY A 17 -0.33 16.66 5.29
C GLY A 17 -1.75 16.15 5.03
N LEU A 18 -2.79 16.95 5.29
CA LEU A 18 -4.16 16.72 4.84
C LEU A 18 -4.46 17.59 3.62
N ARG A 19 -5.49 17.27 2.87
CA ARG A 19 -5.92 18.05 1.71
C ARG A 19 -7.43 18.03 1.55
N ASP A 20 -7.97 19.06 0.94
CA ASP A 20 -9.32 19.06 0.39
C ASP A 20 -9.27 18.51 -1.04
N MET A 21 -10.34 17.87 -1.48
CA MET A 21 -10.45 17.33 -2.84
C MET A 21 -11.50 18.11 -3.63
N SER A 22 -11.14 18.53 -4.84
CA SER A 22 -12.09 19.16 -5.75
C SER A 22 -13.14 18.16 -6.28
N ALA A 23 -14.25 18.66 -6.81
CA ALA A 23 -15.31 17.81 -7.36
C ALA A 23 -14.80 16.87 -8.46
N GLY A 24 -13.89 17.33 -9.33
CA GLY A 24 -13.28 16.49 -10.38
C GLY A 24 -12.45 15.35 -9.78
N MET A 25 -11.62 15.64 -8.77
CA MET A 25 -10.81 14.62 -8.08
C MET A 25 -11.68 13.58 -7.38
N VAL A 26 -12.74 14.00 -6.69
CA VAL A 26 -13.68 13.07 -6.02
C VAL A 26 -14.33 12.14 -7.03
N ARG A 27 -14.83 12.67 -8.15
CA ARG A 27 -15.45 11.84 -9.20
C ARG A 27 -14.45 10.87 -9.83
N ALA A 28 -13.23 11.32 -10.10
CA ALA A 28 -12.18 10.46 -10.64
C ALA A 28 -11.84 9.32 -9.66
N GLU A 29 -11.69 9.61 -8.36
CA GLU A 29 -11.47 8.58 -7.33
C GLU A 29 -12.63 7.58 -7.30
N GLN A 30 -13.87 8.04 -7.33
CA GLN A 30 -15.05 7.15 -7.33
C GLN A 30 -15.06 6.21 -8.54
N ARG A 31 -14.70 6.69 -9.75
CA ARG A 31 -14.55 5.83 -10.93
C ARG A 31 -13.43 4.81 -10.80
N MET A 32 -12.28 5.22 -10.27
CA MET A 32 -11.18 4.29 -9.98
C MET A 32 -11.64 3.19 -9.02
N LEU A 33 -12.30 3.56 -7.92
CA LEU A 33 -12.84 2.62 -6.94
C LEU A 33 -13.86 1.66 -7.57
N ALA A 34 -14.73 2.15 -8.46
CA ALA A 34 -15.69 1.29 -9.15
C ALA A 34 -14.99 0.22 -10.03
N ARG A 35 -13.98 0.62 -10.82
CA ARG A 35 -13.21 -0.30 -11.67
C ARG A 35 -12.41 -1.34 -10.86
N ILE A 36 -11.78 -0.94 -9.76
CA ILE A 36 -11.08 -1.86 -8.85
C ILE A 36 -12.06 -2.84 -8.22
N ARG A 37 -13.21 -2.36 -7.76
CA ARG A 37 -14.27 -3.20 -7.16
C ARG A 37 -14.72 -4.29 -8.13
N GLU A 38 -14.99 -3.95 -9.40
CA GLU A 38 -15.38 -4.92 -10.43
C GLU A 38 -14.34 -6.03 -10.61
N VAL A 39 -13.05 -5.71 -10.47
CA VAL A 39 -11.98 -6.72 -10.49
C VAL A 39 -12.06 -7.59 -9.25
N TYR A 40 -12.12 -7.03 -8.05
CA TYR A 40 -12.16 -7.78 -6.80
C TYR A 40 -13.38 -8.72 -6.74
N GLU A 41 -14.56 -8.26 -7.16
CA GLU A 41 -15.79 -9.05 -7.21
C GLU A 41 -15.68 -10.21 -8.23
N ARG A 42 -14.99 -10.01 -9.38
CA ARG A 42 -14.70 -11.11 -10.33
C ARG A 42 -13.80 -12.18 -9.74
N TYR A 43 -12.93 -11.82 -8.81
CA TYR A 43 -12.10 -12.76 -8.06
C TYR A 43 -12.83 -13.37 -6.85
N GLY A 44 -14.11 -13.08 -6.65
CA GLY A 44 -14.94 -13.65 -5.58
C GLY A 44 -14.69 -13.05 -4.20
N PHE A 45 -14.30 -11.77 -4.13
CA PHE A 45 -14.20 -11.04 -2.88
C PHE A 45 -15.49 -10.31 -2.57
N ASP A 46 -15.91 -10.33 -1.31
CA ASP A 46 -17.10 -9.63 -0.80
C ASP A 46 -16.72 -8.37 -0.01
N PRO A 47 -17.59 -7.34 0.02
CA PRO A 47 -17.34 -6.14 0.78
C PRO A 47 -17.38 -6.37 2.29
N LEU A 48 -16.45 -5.74 3.00
CA LEU A 48 -16.46 -5.63 4.47
C LEU A 48 -16.13 -4.18 4.84
N GLU A 49 -16.84 -3.61 5.80
CA GLU A 49 -16.49 -2.32 6.42
C GLU A 49 -16.17 -2.53 7.88
N THR A 50 -14.95 -2.16 8.30
CA THR A 50 -14.51 -2.17 9.69
C THR A 50 -14.43 -0.74 10.23
N SER A 51 -14.37 -0.58 11.55
CA SER A 51 -14.28 0.73 12.19
C SER A 51 -13.06 1.52 11.71
N ALA A 52 -13.23 2.85 11.58
CA ALA A 52 -12.13 3.78 11.32
C ALA A 52 -11.33 4.11 12.58
N ILE A 53 -11.89 3.84 13.75
CA ILE A 53 -11.28 4.04 15.06
C ILE A 53 -11.22 2.67 15.74
N GLU A 54 -10.05 2.32 16.24
CA GLU A 54 -9.80 1.08 16.96
C GLU A 54 -9.19 1.40 18.32
N TYR A 55 -9.26 0.48 19.28
CA TYR A 55 -8.46 0.60 20.49
C TYR A 55 -6.97 0.58 20.13
N ALA A 56 -6.19 1.43 20.79
CA ALA A 56 -4.76 1.58 20.47
C ALA A 56 -3.97 0.27 20.68
N ASP A 57 -4.36 -0.56 21.65
CA ASP A 57 -3.78 -1.88 21.90
C ASP A 57 -4.11 -2.89 20.78
N ALA A 58 -5.26 -2.76 20.12
CA ALA A 58 -5.61 -3.59 18.98
C ALA A 58 -4.69 -3.33 17.77
N LEU A 59 -4.16 -2.11 17.60
CA LEU A 59 -3.16 -1.77 16.60
C LEU A 59 -1.72 -2.16 17.03
N GLY A 60 -1.43 -2.14 18.29
CA GLY A 60 -0.28 -2.53 19.12
C GLY A 60 1.04 -2.81 18.41
N LYS A 61 1.48 -4.06 18.31
CA LYS A 61 2.82 -4.48 17.84
C LYS A 61 3.20 -4.08 16.40
N PHE A 62 2.28 -3.50 15.64
CA PHE A 62 2.56 -3.01 14.28
C PHE A 62 2.96 -1.53 14.25
N LEU A 63 3.01 -0.88 15.41
CA LEU A 63 3.59 0.45 15.54
C LEU A 63 5.13 0.33 15.49
N PRO A 64 5.81 1.16 14.70
CA PRO A 64 7.25 1.00 14.45
C PRO A 64 8.14 1.21 15.67
N ASP A 65 7.61 1.67 16.80
CA ASP A 65 8.42 2.05 17.97
C ASP A 65 7.61 1.88 19.27
N GLU A 66 7.99 0.89 20.11
CA GLU A 66 7.35 0.67 21.42
C GLU A 66 7.59 1.83 22.40
N ASP A 67 8.71 2.56 22.24
CA ASP A 67 9.08 3.70 23.08
C ASP A 67 8.31 4.98 22.72
N ARG A 68 7.61 5.00 21.58
CA ARG A 68 6.84 6.14 21.07
C ARG A 68 5.50 5.72 20.49
N PRO A 69 4.55 5.34 21.34
CA PRO A 69 3.26 4.75 20.89
C PRO A 69 2.45 5.63 19.93
N ASN A 70 2.78 6.92 19.82
CA ASN A 70 2.13 7.86 18.89
C ASN A 70 2.97 8.19 17.66
N GLU A 71 4.16 7.59 17.48
CA GLU A 71 4.96 7.80 16.27
C GLU A 71 4.37 6.96 15.13
N GLY A 72 3.86 7.64 14.11
CA GLY A 72 3.23 7.01 12.95
C GLY A 72 1.70 6.89 13.02
N VAL A 73 1.05 7.06 14.18
CA VAL A 73 -0.40 7.00 14.36
C VAL A 73 -0.99 8.28 14.94
N PHE A 74 -2.30 8.44 14.78
CA PHE A 74 -3.08 9.47 15.48
C PHE A 74 -3.90 8.80 16.57
N SER A 75 -3.57 9.08 17.83
CA SER A 75 -4.24 8.50 19.00
C SER A 75 -4.77 9.60 19.91
N PHE A 76 -5.87 9.30 20.60
CA PHE A 76 -6.55 10.18 21.55
C PHE A 76 -7.27 9.33 22.61
N GLN A 77 -7.66 9.93 23.72
CA GLN A 77 -8.49 9.27 24.73
C GLN A 77 -9.96 9.64 24.52
N ASP A 78 -10.83 8.68 24.77
CA ASP A 78 -12.28 8.91 24.85
C ASP A 78 -12.70 9.35 26.26
N ASP A 79 -14.01 9.51 26.49
CA ASP A 79 -14.56 9.96 27.76
C ASP A 79 -14.38 8.93 28.90
N ASP A 80 -14.10 7.66 28.54
CA ASP A 80 -13.83 6.56 29.48
C ASP A 80 -12.31 6.37 29.72
N GLU A 81 -11.49 7.33 29.32
CA GLU A 81 -10.02 7.31 29.41
C GLU A 81 -9.35 6.17 28.62
N GLN A 82 -10.06 5.55 27.66
CA GLN A 82 -9.51 4.52 26.82
C GLN A 82 -8.70 5.15 25.67
N TRP A 83 -7.54 4.58 25.38
CA TRP A 83 -6.75 4.99 24.22
C TRP A 83 -7.33 4.44 22.93
N LEU A 84 -7.77 5.34 22.07
CA LEU A 84 -8.27 5.08 20.72
C LEU A 84 -7.25 5.57 19.70
N SER A 85 -7.24 4.95 18.51
CA SER A 85 -6.39 5.35 17.39
C SER A 85 -7.17 5.33 16.08
N LEU A 86 -6.88 6.29 15.20
CA LEU A 86 -7.30 6.20 13.81
C LEU A 86 -6.55 5.05 13.14
N ARG A 87 -7.26 4.21 12.38
CA ARG A 87 -6.65 3.10 11.62
C ARG A 87 -5.58 3.62 10.66
N TYR A 88 -4.40 3.02 10.66
CA TYR A 88 -3.29 3.38 9.77
C TYR A 88 -3.21 2.49 8.52
N ASP A 89 -3.96 1.39 8.50
CA ASP A 89 -4.25 0.49 7.39
C ASP A 89 -5.64 -0.15 7.54
N LEU A 90 -6.03 -1.01 6.61
CA LEU A 90 -7.29 -1.75 6.66
C LEU A 90 -7.10 -3.21 7.13
N THR A 91 -5.85 -3.64 7.34
CA THR A 91 -5.49 -5.03 7.69
C THR A 91 -5.55 -5.28 9.20
N ALA A 92 -5.10 -4.33 10.04
CA ALA A 92 -5.17 -4.48 11.50
C ALA A 92 -6.63 -4.57 12.00
N PRO A 93 -7.57 -3.71 11.56
CA PRO A 93 -9.00 -3.86 11.85
C PRO A 93 -9.59 -5.19 11.35
N LEU A 94 -9.14 -5.68 10.18
CA LEU A 94 -9.54 -7.00 9.69
C LEU A 94 -9.12 -8.12 10.64
N ALA A 95 -7.87 -8.09 11.12
CA ALA A 95 -7.37 -9.12 12.02
C ALA A 95 -8.21 -9.22 13.31
N ARG A 96 -8.60 -8.07 13.89
CA ARG A 96 -9.52 -8.01 15.03
C ARG A 96 -10.90 -8.58 14.66
N TYR A 97 -11.47 -8.15 13.53
CA TYR A 97 -12.78 -8.61 13.06
C TYR A 97 -12.81 -10.15 12.85
N VAL A 98 -11.77 -10.69 12.20
CA VAL A 98 -11.62 -12.13 11.97
C VAL A 98 -11.50 -12.87 13.30
N ALA A 99 -10.73 -12.37 14.25
CA ALA A 99 -10.56 -13.00 15.55
C ALA A 99 -11.88 -13.07 16.33
N GLU A 100 -12.67 -12.00 16.29
CA GLU A 100 -13.99 -11.91 16.93
C GLU A 100 -15.01 -12.85 16.29
N ASN A 101 -15.00 -13.00 14.97
CA ASN A 101 -16.03 -13.73 14.22
C ASN A 101 -15.54 -15.05 13.61
N TYR A 102 -14.36 -15.55 14.00
CA TYR A 102 -13.62 -16.62 13.34
C TYR A 102 -14.44 -17.87 13.06
N ASP A 103 -15.26 -18.30 14.02
CA ASP A 103 -16.01 -19.55 13.94
C ASP A 103 -17.24 -19.44 13.01
N ALA A 104 -17.75 -18.21 12.79
CA ALA A 104 -18.89 -17.92 11.93
C ALA A 104 -18.48 -17.60 10.47
N LEU A 105 -17.22 -17.22 10.24
CA LEU A 105 -16.74 -16.86 8.91
C LEU A 105 -16.51 -18.07 8.02
N PRO A 106 -16.78 -17.99 6.70
CA PRO A 106 -16.42 -19.03 5.75
C PRO A 106 -14.87 -19.19 5.69
N LYS A 107 -14.40 -20.37 5.30
CA LYS A 107 -12.97 -20.66 5.13
C LYS A 107 -12.71 -21.26 3.75
N PRO A 108 -11.97 -20.56 2.86
CA PRO A 108 -11.34 -19.26 3.09
C PRO A 108 -12.35 -18.11 3.17
N PHE A 109 -12.03 -17.09 3.97
CA PHE A 109 -12.76 -15.83 4.02
C PHE A 109 -12.09 -14.81 3.10
N ARG A 110 -12.83 -14.30 2.13
CA ARG A 110 -12.34 -13.37 1.11
C ARG A 110 -13.10 -12.06 1.21
N ARG A 111 -12.41 -10.98 1.51
CA ARG A 111 -13.03 -9.67 1.66
C ARG A 111 -12.29 -8.60 0.91
N TYR A 112 -12.98 -7.53 0.52
CA TYR A 112 -12.35 -6.28 0.17
C TYR A 112 -12.90 -5.13 1.03
N GLN A 113 -12.10 -4.08 1.16
CA GLN A 113 -12.50 -2.84 1.84
C GLN A 113 -11.80 -1.65 1.22
N THR A 114 -12.51 -0.53 1.04
CA THR A 114 -11.92 0.77 0.70
C THR A 114 -12.21 1.78 1.78
N GLY A 115 -11.27 2.68 2.02
CA GLY A 115 -11.52 3.77 2.97
C GLY A 115 -10.28 4.58 3.29
N PRO A 116 -10.46 5.70 3.98
CA PRO A 116 -9.36 6.52 4.45
C PRO A 116 -8.59 5.81 5.57
N VAL A 117 -7.27 5.99 5.52
CA VAL A 117 -6.34 5.60 6.58
C VAL A 117 -5.46 6.80 6.93
N TRP A 118 -4.92 6.80 8.14
CA TRP A 118 -4.18 7.94 8.67
C TRP A 118 -2.81 7.52 9.18
N ARG A 119 -1.77 8.23 8.71
CA ARG A 119 -0.37 8.00 9.14
C ARG A 119 0.25 9.31 9.58
N ASN A 120 0.73 9.36 10.81
CA ASN A 120 1.39 10.54 11.36
C ASN A 120 2.86 10.62 10.92
N GLU A 121 3.11 10.51 9.62
CA GLU A 121 4.42 10.57 9.00
C GLU A 121 4.71 11.96 8.42
N LYS A 122 5.99 12.19 8.04
CA LYS A 122 6.39 13.41 7.34
C LYS A 122 5.77 13.41 5.94
N PRO A 123 4.92 14.40 5.60
CA PRO A 123 4.29 14.47 4.29
C PRO A 123 5.31 14.83 3.19
N GLY A 124 5.01 14.39 1.96
CA GLY A 124 5.80 14.65 0.75
C GLY A 124 4.95 14.52 -0.52
N PRO A 125 5.54 14.65 -1.71
CA PRO A 125 4.81 14.47 -2.97
C PRO A 125 4.12 13.11 -3.03
N GLY A 126 2.79 13.11 -3.23
CA GLY A 126 1.97 11.90 -3.21
C GLY A 126 1.87 11.19 -1.84
N ARG A 127 2.47 11.74 -0.79
CA ARG A 127 2.40 11.24 0.60
C ARG A 127 1.60 12.18 1.47
N TYR A 128 0.39 11.78 1.76
CA TYR A 128 -0.52 12.48 2.65
C TYR A 128 -0.60 11.77 3.99
N ARG A 129 -1.01 12.49 5.03
CA ARG A 129 -1.29 11.91 6.36
C ARG A 129 -2.67 11.24 6.43
N GLN A 130 -3.56 11.59 5.51
CA GLN A 130 -4.81 10.90 5.22
C GLN A 130 -4.82 10.53 3.75
N PHE A 131 -5.07 9.27 3.43
CA PHE A 131 -5.15 8.78 2.06
C PHE A 131 -6.07 7.55 1.97
N THR A 132 -6.59 7.30 0.77
CA THR A 132 -7.49 6.16 0.53
C THR A 132 -6.68 4.93 0.17
N GLN A 133 -6.95 3.82 0.86
CA GLN A 133 -6.53 2.48 0.49
C GLN A 133 -7.71 1.67 -0.05
N PHE A 134 -7.41 0.67 -0.88
CA PHE A 134 -8.36 -0.33 -1.32
C PHE A 134 -7.70 -1.71 -1.22
N ASP A 135 -8.07 -2.44 -0.19
CA ASP A 135 -7.44 -3.70 0.20
C ASP A 135 -8.36 -4.88 -0.14
N ALA A 136 -7.75 -5.98 -0.57
CA ALA A 136 -8.39 -7.29 -0.68
C ALA A 136 -7.54 -8.32 0.05
N ASP A 137 -8.19 -9.18 0.86
CA ASP A 137 -7.51 -10.18 1.68
C ASP A 137 -8.24 -11.52 1.62
N THR A 138 -7.44 -12.59 1.60
CA THR A 138 -7.90 -13.98 1.75
C THR A 138 -7.36 -14.53 3.07
N VAL A 139 -8.25 -14.90 3.96
CA VAL A 139 -7.93 -15.42 5.28
C VAL A 139 -8.29 -16.91 5.37
N ALA A 140 -7.50 -17.69 6.11
CA ALA A 140 -7.59 -19.15 6.22
C ALA A 140 -7.30 -19.88 4.88
N ALA A 141 -6.31 -19.38 4.13
CA ALA A 141 -5.80 -20.01 2.91
C ALA A 141 -4.31 -20.39 3.08
N PRO A 142 -3.99 -21.64 3.40
CA PRO A 142 -2.62 -22.05 3.75
C PRO A 142 -1.65 -22.12 2.55
N GLY A 143 -2.16 -22.35 1.34
CA GLY A 143 -1.31 -22.50 0.15
C GLY A 143 -0.98 -21.17 -0.52
N VAL A 144 0.12 -21.15 -1.29
CA VAL A 144 0.61 -19.96 -2.03
C VAL A 144 -0.23 -19.61 -3.27
N ALA A 145 -1.22 -20.44 -3.60
CA ALA A 145 -2.16 -20.12 -4.67
C ALA A 145 -2.92 -18.80 -4.41
N ALA A 146 -3.25 -18.53 -3.13
CA ALA A 146 -3.87 -17.27 -2.75
C ALA A 146 -2.90 -16.08 -2.96
N ASP A 147 -1.61 -16.26 -2.71
CA ASP A 147 -0.59 -15.22 -2.94
C ASP A 147 -0.39 -14.94 -4.43
N ALA A 148 -0.36 -16.00 -5.24
CA ALA A 148 -0.31 -15.85 -6.70
C ALA A 148 -1.54 -15.09 -7.22
N GLU A 149 -2.71 -15.40 -6.70
CA GLU A 149 -3.96 -14.74 -7.08
C GLU A 149 -3.94 -13.24 -6.72
N MET A 150 -3.36 -12.85 -5.56
CA MET A 150 -3.16 -11.44 -5.19
C MET A 150 -2.31 -10.68 -6.22
N CYS A 151 -1.21 -11.31 -6.70
CA CYS A 151 -0.37 -10.71 -7.73
C CYS A 151 -1.12 -10.55 -9.06
N MET A 152 -1.87 -11.57 -9.50
CA MET A 152 -2.67 -11.55 -10.72
C MET A 152 -3.77 -10.50 -10.65
N MET A 153 -4.49 -10.45 -9.54
CA MET A 153 -5.55 -9.47 -9.27
C MET A 153 -5.00 -8.04 -9.24
N GLY A 154 -3.82 -7.81 -8.64
CA GLY A 154 -3.15 -6.52 -8.66
C GLY A 154 -2.83 -6.04 -10.08
N ALA A 155 -2.34 -6.94 -10.95
CA ALA A 155 -2.10 -6.65 -12.35
C ALA A 155 -3.39 -6.29 -13.10
N ASP A 156 -4.44 -7.07 -12.89
CA ASP A 156 -5.75 -6.83 -13.53
C ASP A 156 -6.38 -5.50 -13.07
N CYS A 157 -6.19 -5.11 -11.82
CA CYS A 157 -6.64 -3.79 -11.33
C CYS A 157 -5.93 -2.64 -12.06
N LEU A 158 -4.63 -2.73 -12.27
CA LEU A 158 -3.88 -1.70 -12.99
C LEU A 158 -4.32 -1.62 -14.47
N GLU A 159 -4.53 -2.77 -15.12
CA GLU A 159 -5.04 -2.82 -16.49
C GLU A 159 -6.48 -2.29 -16.60
N ALA A 160 -7.36 -2.60 -15.64
CA ALA A 160 -8.73 -2.07 -15.59
C ALA A 160 -8.76 -0.53 -15.43
N LEU A 161 -7.72 0.04 -14.81
CA LEU A 161 -7.53 1.49 -14.69
C LEU A 161 -6.91 2.12 -15.95
N GLY A 162 -6.68 1.34 -17.01
CA GLY A 162 -6.13 1.83 -18.27
C GLY A 162 -4.60 1.94 -18.29
N ILE A 163 -3.90 1.32 -17.35
CA ILE A 163 -2.45 1.24 -17.36
C ILE A 163 -2.04 0.04 -18.23
N PRO A 164 -1.38 0.27 -19.39
CA PRO A 164 -1.08 -0.81 -20.32
C PRO A 164 0.02 -1.74 -19.78
N ARG A 165 0.00 -2.99 -20.25
CA ARG A 165 1.08 -3.97 -20.03
C ARG A 165 2.43 -3.38 -20.43
N GLY A 166 3.46 -3.72 -19.66
CA GLY A 166 4.79 -3.16 -19.84
C GLY A 166 4.99 -1.76 -19.23
N SER A 167 3.92 -1.08 -18.79
CA SER A 167 4.00 0.23 -18.12
C SER A 167 3.88 0.13 -16.60
N TYR A 168 3.71 -1.06 -16.07
CA TYR A 168 3.73 -1.38 -14.66
C TYR A 168 4.45 -2.73 -14.44
N ARG A 169 4.78 -3.03 -13.20
CA ARG A 169 5.30 -4.34 -12.81
C ARG A 169 4.78 -4.71 -11.43
N ILE A 170 4.26 -5.94 -11.30
CA ILE A 170 4.07 -6.57 -10.00
C ILE A 170 5.36 -7.31 -9.69
N ARG A 171 6.03 -6.91 -8.63
CA ARG A 171 7.27 -7.52 -8.15
C ARG A 171 6.97 -8.39 -6.96
N ALA A 172 7.42 -9.63 -6.99
CA ALA A 172 7.23 -10.57 -5.90
C ALA A 172 8.57 -11.08 -5.37
N ASN A 173 8.59 -11.38 -4.08
CA ASN A 173 9.68 -12.02 -3.36
C ASN A 173 9.08 -12.92 -2.28
N ASN A 174 9.91 -13.59 -1.51
CA ASN A 174 9.49 -14.36 -0.36
C ASN A 174 10.40 -14.05 0.84
N ARG A 175 9.79 -13.79 1.98
CA ARG A 175 10.52 -13.49 3.21
C ARG A 175 11.51 -14.61 3.59
N LYS A 176 11.09 -15.86 3.40
CA LYS A 176 11.90 -17.05 3.70
C LYS A 176 13.20 -17.11 2.90
N VAL A 177 13.24 -16.56 1.68
CA VAL A 177 14.47 -16.50 0.88
C VAL A 177 15.52 -15.62 1.56
N LEU A 178 15.09 -14.45 2.07
CA LEU A 178 15.98 -13.57 2.82
C LEU A 178 16.40 -14.19 4.16
N ASP A 179 15.46 -14.83 4.87
CA ASP A 179 15.77 -15.54 6.12
C ASP A 179 16.84 -16.61 5.87
N GLY A 180 16.71 -17.39 4.78
CA GLY A 180 17.70 -18.38 4.38
C GLY A 180 19.06 -17.78 4.01
N LEU A 181 19.10 -16.64 3.32
CA LEU A 181 20.35 -15.92 3.11
C LEU A 181 21.02 -15.53 4.43
N LEU A 182 20.23 -14.96 5.36
CA LEU A 182 20.78 -14.53 6.65
C LEU A 182 21.32 -15.71 7.48
N GLU A 183 20.67 -16.88 7.43
CA GLU A 183 21.20 -18.12 8.01
C GLU A 183 22.56 -18.50 7.41
N THR A 184 22.68 -18.50 6.08
CA THR A 184 23.92 -18.91 5.38
C THR A 184 25.10 -18.02 5.69
N ILE A 185 24.88 -16.75 6.02
CA ILE A 185 25.95 -15.81 6.40
C ILE A 185 26.17 -15.73 7.92
N GLY A 186 25.56 -16.64 8.70
CA GLY A 186 25.74 -16.73 10.14
C GLY A 186 25.10 -15.57 10.92
N LEU A 187 24.09 -14.94 10.36
CA LEU A 187 23.25 -13.96 11.07
C LEU A 187 22.05 -14.70 11.67
N GLU A 188 22.33 -15.59 12.60
CA GLU A 188 21.32 -16.25 13.41
C GLU A 188 20.71 -15.23 14.37
N GLY A 189 19.59 -14.65 13.98
CA GLY A 189 18.78 -13.81 14.84
C GLY A 189 17.32 -14.14 14.59
N GLU A 190 16.52 -14.19 15.66
CA GLU A 190 15.08 -14.35 15.49
C GLU A 190 14.55 -13.26 14.54
N PRO A 191 13.62 -13.59 13.63
CA PRO A 191 12.92 -12.61 12.83
C PRO A 191 12.43 -11.47 13.74
N GLY A 192 12.90 -10.23 13.49
CA GLY A 192 12.59 -9.09 14.36
C GLY A 192 13.72 -8.59 15.25
N SER A 193 14.88 -9.28 15.31
CA SER A 193 16.04 -8.73 16.00
C SER A 193 16.48 -7.38 15.41
N ALA A 194 17.12 -6.52 16.21
CA ALA A 194 17.55 -5.19 15.79
C ALA A 194 18.46 -5.22 14.55
N THR A 195 19.38 -6.18 14.47
CA THR A 195 20.28 -6.36 13.32
C THR A 195 19.50 -6.80 12.09
N TYR A 196 18.64 -7.81 12.21
CA TYR A 196 17.74 -8.28 11.16
C TYR A 196 16.92 -7.12 10.57
N MET A 197 16.23 -6.36 11.43
CA MET A 197 15.43 -5.20 11.01
C MET A 197 16.27 -4.11 10.33
N THR A 198 17.54 -3.92 10.75
CA THR A 198 18.44 -2.96 10.13
C THR A 198 18.87 -3.41 8.73
N VAL A 199 19.14 -4.71 8.55
CA VAL A 199 19.44 -5.29 7.22
C VAL A 199 18.25 -5.09 6.27
N LEU A 200 17.04 -5.42 6.70
CA LEU A 200 15.83 -5.21 5.90
C LEU A 200 15.66 -3.75 5.49
N ARG A 201 15.80 -2.83 6.46
CA ARG A 201 15.70 -1.38 6.20
C ARG A 201 16.80 -0.87 5.27
N ALA A 202 17.96 -1.52 5.24
CA ALA A 202 19.02 -1.20 4.29
C ALA A 202 18.66 -1.65 2.88
N ILE A 203 18.19 -2.89 2.71
CA ILE A 203 17.76 -3.45 1.42
C ILE A 203 16.60 -2.63 0.83
N ASP A 204 15.58 -2.27 1.63
CA ASP A 204 14.42 -1.45 1.23
C ASP A 204 14.81 -0.08 0.63
N LYS A 205 16.04 0.35 0.87
CA LYS A 205 16.56 1.62 0.34
C LYS A 205 17.43 1.45 -0.89
N TYR A 206 17.57 0.23 -1.43
CA TYR A 206 18.47 -0.05 -2.54
C TYR A 206 18.11 0.75 -3.79
N ASP A 207 16.84 0.86 -4.14
CA ASP A 207 16.33 1.63 -5.28
C ASP A 207 16.75 3.11 -5.25
N ARG A 208 16.88 3.67 -4.04
CA ARG A 208 17.20 5.08 -3.82
C ARG A 208 18.68 5.33 -3.58
N LEU A 209 19.36 4.46 -2.86
CA LEU A 209 20.74 4.67 -2.38
C LEU A 209 21.77 3.94 -3.23
N GLY A 210 21.34 2.95 -4.02
CA GLY A 210 22.21 2.07 -4.79
C GLY A 210 23.15 1.24 -3.92
N ARG A 211 24.00 0.45 -4.56
CA ARG A 211 24.98 -0.45 -3.90
C ARG A 211 25.77 0.23 -2.79
N LYS A 212 26.45 1.33 -3.07
CA LYS A 212 27.31 2.02 -2.10
C LYS A 212 26.58 2.51 -0.85
N GLY A 213 25.35 3.02 -1.01
CA GLY A 213 24.58 3.49 0.11
C GLY A 213 24.06 2.36 1.00
N VAL A 214 23.73 1.23 0.40
CA VAL A 214 23.29 0.02 1.11
C VAL A 214 24.48 -0.64 1.81
N GLU A 215 25.64 -0.78 1.19
CA GLU A 215 26.87 -1.29 1.82
C GLU A 215 27.21 -0.53 3.11
N LEU A 216 27.09 0.80 3.10
CA LEU A 216 27.28 1.62 4.30
C LEU A 216 26.25 1.33 5.40
N LEU A 217 24.97 1.16 5.04
CA LEU A 217 23.92 0.83 6.01
C LEU A 217 24.00 -0.60 6.54
N LEU A 218 24.51 -1.52 5.75
CA LEU A 218 24.82 -2.89 6.22
C LEU A 218 26.06 -2.92 7.12
N GLY A 219 27.03 -2.03 6.87
CA GLY A 219 28.27 -1.91 7.62
C GLY A 219 28.18 -0.91 8.78
N PRO A 220 29.06 0.12 8.80
CA PRO A 220 29.20 1.04 9.94
C PRO A 220 28.06 2.06 10.05
N GLY A 221 27.31 2.32 8.98
CA GLY A 221 26.32 3.38 8.88
C GLY A 221 26.74 4.51 7.94
N ARG A 222 25.84 5.49 7.76
CA ARG A 222 26.08 6.64 6.88
C ARG A 222 25.48 7.92 7.42
N LYS A 223 26.04 9.05 6.99
CA LYS A 223 25.41 10.36 7.12
C LYS A 223 24.49 10.59 5.91
N ASP A 224 23.32 11.15 6.15
CA ASP A 224 22.43 11.59 5.08
C ASP A 224 22.79 13.01 4.60
N GLU A 225 22.03 13.55 3.65
CA GLU A 225 22.23 14.90 3.09
C GLU A 225 22.01 16.01 4.12
N SER A 226 21.24 15.76 5.19
CA SER A 226 21.02 16.70 6.30
C SER A 226 22.15 16.66 7.32
N GLY A 227 23.06 15.68 7.22
CA GLY A 227 24.17 15.46 8.15
C GLY A 227 23.82 14.53 9.30
N ASP A 228 22.60 14.02 9.37
CA ASP A 228 22.16 13.07 10.40
C ASP A 228 22.79 11.68 10.14
N PHE A 229 23.33 11.10 11.23
CA PHE A 229 23.99 9.79 11.14
C PHE A 229 23.00 8.66 11.42
N THR A 230 22.85 7.76 10.44
CA THR A 230 22.12 6.49 10.59
C THR A 230 23.13 5.37 10.88
N LYS A 231 23.00 4.74 12.05
CA LYS A 231 23.81 3.57 12.44
C LYS A 231 23.50 2.40 11.50
N GLY A 232 24.53 1.68 11.07
CA GLY A 232 24.41 0.50 10.24
C GLY A 232 24.23 -0.79 11.04
N ALA A 233 24.07 -1.91 10.31
CA ALA A 233 23.90 -3.24 10.88
C ALA A 233 25.17 -3.84 11.48
N GLY A 234 26.35 -3.30 11.15
CA GLY A 234 27.65 -3.77 11.66
C GLY A 234 28.11 -5.10 11.05
N LEU A 235 27.67 -5.45 9.86
CA LEU A 235 28.06 -6.68 9.18
C LEU A 235 29.52 -6.66 8.75
N SER A 236 30.14 -7.83 8.68
CA SER A 236 31.48 -8.03 8.11
C SER A 236 31.47 -7.80 6.59
N PRO A 237 32.63 -7.51 5.96
CA PRO A 237 32.69 -7.31 4.50
C PRO A 237 32.16 -8.50 3.69
N SER A 238 32.39 -9.74 4.12
CA SER A 238 31.88 -10.94 3.43
C SER A 238 30.35 -11.06 3.53
N GLN A 239 29.77 -10.74 4.69
CA GLN A 239 28.31 -10.72 4.87
C GLN A 239 27.65 -9.60 4.04
N ILE A 240 28.27 -8.42 3.99
CA ILE A 240 27.82 -7.31 3.16
C ILE A 240 27.79 -7.72 1.68
N THR A 241 28.88 -8.34 1.20
CA THR A 241 28.96 -8.83 -0.18
C THR A 241 27.85 -9.81 -0.48
N ALA A 242 27.61 -10.80 0.37
CA ALA A 242 26.55 -11.79 0.16
C ALA A 242 25.14 -11.17 0.10
N VAL A 243 24.84 -10.21 0.98
CA VAL A 243 23.55 -9.49 0.95
C VAL A 243 23.40 -8.65 -0.32
N VAL A 244 24.46 -7.96 -0.72
CA VAL A 244 24.42 -7.12 -1.94
C VAL A 244 24.34 -7.96 -3.19
N ASP A 245 25.05 -9.07 -3.30
CA ASP A 245 24.99 -10.01 -4.41
C ASP A 245 23.57 -10.62 -4.55
N TYR A 246 22.92 -10.92 -3.41
CA TYR A 246 21.49 -11.31 -3.44
C TYR A 246 20.62 -10.19 -3.98
N VAL A 247 20.75 -8.97 -3.48
CA VAL A 247 19.96 -7.83 -3.92
C VAL A 247 20.14 -7.58 -5.43
N GLU A 248 21.36 -7.72 -5.93
CA GLU A 248 21.67 -7.51 -7.36
C GLU A 248 21.32 -8.72 -8.25
N SER A 249 21.17 -9.92 -7.69
CA SER A 249 20.83 -11.12 -8.46
C SER A 249 19.44 -11.10 -9.11
N GLY A 250 18.52 -10.26 -8.59
CA GLY A 250 17.20 -10.02 -9.18
C GLY A 250 17.12 -8.76 -10.06
N VAL A 251 18.19 -7.97 -10.12
CA VAL A 251 18.28 -6.67 -10.79
C VAL A 251 19.22 -6.75 -11.99
N GLY A 252 18.91 -7.58 -12.97
CA GLY A 252 19.65 -7.61 -14.25
C GLY A 252 18.87 -6.90 -15.34
N GLU A 253 19.43 -5.89 -16.01
CA GLU A 253 18.91 -5.42 -17.28
C GLU A 253 18.83 -6.63 -18.23
N GLY A 254 17.61 -7.13 -18.46
CA GLY A 254 17.32 -8.13 -19.49
C GLY A 254 16.99 -9.55 -19.02
N THR A 255 17.08 -9.91 -17.74
CA THR A 255 16.59 -11.22 -17.29
C THR A 255 15.15 -11.10 -16.80
N THR A 256 14.22 -11.40 -17.67
CA THR A 256 12.80 -11.50 -17.34
C THR A 256 12.36 -12.93 -17.03
N ASP A 257 13.27 -13.91 -17.12
CA ASP A 257 12.96 -15.31 -16.83
C ASP A 257 12.97 -15.56 -15.32
N ARG A 258 11.79 -15.80 -14.75
CA ARG A 258 11.60 -16.04 -13.32
C ARG A 258 12.35 -17.30 -12.84
N ASN A 259 12.48 -18.32 -13.69
CA ASN A 259 13.22 -19.54 -13.32
C ASN A 259 14.72 -19.29 -13.17
N LEU A 260 15.30 -18.47 -14.05
CA LEU A 260 16.72 -18.09 -13.91
C LEU A 260 16.99 -17.31 -12.61
N VAL A 261 16.04 -16.44 -12.19
CA VAL A 261 16.13 -15.75 -10.91
C VAL A 261 16.10 -16.75 -9.75
N LEU A 262 15.15 -17.69 -9.76
CA LEU A 262 15.04 -18.72 -8.71
C LEU A 262 16.28 -19.62 -8.65
N ASP A 263 16.85 -19.98 -9.79
CA ASP A 263 18.09 -20.78 -9.85
C ASP A 263 19.29 -20.01 -9.28
N GLY A 264 19.34 -18.70 -9.50
CA GLY A 264 20.33 -17.83 -8.86
C GLY A 264 20.16 -17.81 -7.33
N TRP A 265 18.93 -17.64 -6.86
CA TRP A 265 18.65 -17.61 -5.42
C TRP A 265 18.88 -18.95 -4.73
N ARG A 266 18.61 -20.09 -5.38
CA ARG A 266 18.96 -21.43 -4.85
C ARG A 266 20.44 -21.57 -4.53
N LYS A 267 21.30 -20.99 -5.35
CA LYS A 267 22.76 -20.98 -5.10
C LYS A 267 23.13 -20.11 -3.90
N ILE A 268 22.43 -18.99 -3.72
CA ILE A 268 22.69 -18.03 -2.65
C ILE A 268 22.23 -18.57 -1.29
N VAL A 269 21.03 -19.13 -1.19
CA VAL A 269 20.51 -19.70 0.07
C VAL A 269 21.16 -21.03 0.46
N GLY A 270 21.91 -21.67 -0.47
CA GLY A 270 22.66 -22.88 -0.21
C GLY A 270 21.82 -24.01 0.38
N ASP A 271 22.20 -24.51 1.57
CA ASP A 271 21.50 -25.60 2.25
C ASP A 271 20.45 -25.15 3.26
N SER A 272 20.15 -23.85 3.36
CA SER A 272 19.09 -23.36 4.24
C SER A 272 17.73 -23.96 3.86
N GLU A 273 17.12 -24.70 4.78
CA GLU A 273 15.79 -25.29 4.58
C GLU A 273 14.72 -24.21 4.41
N VAL A 274 14.77 -23.13 5.22
CA VAL A 274 13.81 -22.03 5.14
C VAL A 274 13.96 -21.27 3.82
N GLY A 275 15.19 -21.03 3.35
CA GLY A 275 15.46 -20.37 2.09
C GLY A 275 14.95 -21.18 0.89
N ARG A 276 15.22 -22.50 0.88
CA ARG A 276 14.72 -23.42 -0.14
C ARG A 276 13.20 -23.46 -0.16
N ALA A 277 12.53 -23.57 1.01
CA ALA A 277 11.07 -23.54 1.09
C ALA A 277 10.49 -22.26 0.48
N GLY A 278 11.11 -21.10 0.73
CA GLY A 278 10.68 -19.83 0.14
C GLY A 278 10.83 -19.80 -1.39
N ILE A 279 11.87 -20.42 -1.94
CA ILE A 279 12.08 -20.53 -3.39
C ILE A 279 11.06 -21.52 -4.01
N ASP A 280 10.77 -22.63 -3.35
CA ASP A 280 9.81 -23.61 -3.83
C ASP A 280 8.39 -23.01 -3.84
N GLU A 281 8.02 -22.19 -2.86
CA GLU A 281 6.78 -21.42 -2.85
C GLU A 281 6.71 -20.45 -4.05
N LEU A 282 7.79 -19.75 -4.37
CA LEU A 282 7.84 -18.86 -5.54
C LEU A 282 7.78 -19.65 -6.87
N ALA A 283 8.40 -20.83 -6.93
CA ALA A 283 8.31 -21.70 -8.10
C ALA A 283 6.87 -22.22 -8.33
N GLU A 284 6.15 -22.55 -7.25
CA GLU A 284 4.73 -22.87 -7.32
C GLU A 284 3.91 -21.69 -7.84
N MET A 285 4.17 -20.46 -7.33
CA MET A 285 3.52 -19.25 -7.83
C MET A 285 3.83 -19.02 -9.32
N ASP A 286 5.07 -19.25 -9.79
CA ASP A 286 5.43 -19.12 -11.21
C ASP A 286 4.65 -20.09 -12.09
N ALA A 287 4.49 -21.33 -11.66
CA ALA A 287 3.67 -22.30 -12.38
C ALA A 287 2.22 -21.84 -12.51
N LEU A 288 1.65 -21.25 -11.45
CA LEU A 288 0.30 -20.70 -11.45
C LEU A 288 0.18 -19.46 -12.37
N PHE A 289 1.14 -18.54 -12.32
CA PHE A 289 1.20 -17.39 -13.23
C PHE A 289 1.25 -17.83 -14.69
N THR A 290 2.10 -18.78 -14.99
CA THR A 290 2.29 -19.30 -16.34
C THR A 290 1.02 -19.98 -16.85
N ALA A 291 0.40 -20.84 -16.04
CA ALA A 291 -0.86 -21.50 -16.38
C ALA A 291 -2.02 -20.53 -16.63
N ALA A 292 -2.04 -19.41 -15.90
CA ALA A 292 -3.06 -18.37 -16.05
C ALA A 292 -2.70 -17.28 -17.09
N GLY A 293 -1.55 -17.39 -17.78
CA GLY A 293 -1.14 -16.46 -18.83
C GLY A 293 -0.57 -15.13 -18.35
N TYR A 294 -0.04 -15.10 -17.11
CA TYR A 294 0.63 -13.90 -16.54
C TYR A 294 2.13 -13.99 -16.79
N GLY A 295 2.58 -13.41 -17.90
CA GLY A 295 3.98 -13.34 -18.29
C GLY A 295 4.81 -12.39 -17.42
N THR A 296 6.11 -12.38 -17.71
CA THR A 296 7.09 -11.51 -17.01
C THR A 296 6.96 -10.05 -17.39
N ASP A 297 6.17 -9.74 -18.40
CA ASP A 297 5.73 -8.37 -18.71
C ASP A 297 4.72 -7.79 -17.70
N ARG A 298 4.16 -8.63 -16.83
CA ARG A 298 3.19 -8.28 -15.78
C ARG A 298 3.71 -8.55 -14.38
N ILE A 299 4.34 -9.73 -14.14
CA ILE A 299 4.79 -10.19 -12.83
C ILE A 299 6.24 -10.67 -12.93
N GLU A 300 7.13 -10.18 -12.07
CA GLU A 300 8.54 -10.56 -11.99
C GLU A 300 8.95 -10.90 -10.55
N PHE A 301 10.01 -11.72 -10.38
CA PHE A 301 10.65 -11.90 -9.08
C PHE A 301 11.76 -10.89 -8.87
N ASN A 302 11.79 -10.29 -7.67
CA ASN A 302 12.72 -9.20 -7.38
C ASN A 302 13.21 -9.25 -5.93
N SER A 303 14.52 -9.38 -5.74
CA SER A 303 15.20 -9.58 -4.46
C SER A 303 15.13 -8.40 -3.48
N TRP A 304 14.94 -7.18 -3.97
CA TRP A 304 14.89 -5.99 -3.12
C TRP A 304 13.49 -5.69 -2.55
N ILE A 305 12.48 -6.48 -2.95
CA ILE A 305 11.15 -6.36 -2.35
C ILE A 305 11.15 -7.05 -0.99
N VAL A 306 11.27 -6.22 0.06
CA VAL A 306 11.34 -6.65 1.46
C VAL A 306 10.28 -5.95 2.32
N ARG A 307 9.17 -5.55 1.70
CA ARG A 307 8.09 -4.80 2.34
C ARG A 307 7.50 -5.49 3.56
N GLY A 308 6.80 -4.71 4.40
CA GLY A 308 6.11 -5.22 5.58
C GLY A 308 7.07 -5.71 6.66
N LEU A 309 8.02 -4.84 7.03
CA LEU A 309 8.98 -5.11 8.08
C LEU A 309 8.26 -5.59 9.35
N GLY A 310 8.41 -6.87 9.67
CA GLY A 310 8.04 -7.46 10.96
C GLY A 310 6.75 -8.27 11.02
N TYR A 311 5.88 -8.29 10.00
CA TYR A 311 4.66 -9.10 10.07
C TYR A 311 4.42 -10.06 8.89
N TYR A 312 5.07 -9.88 7.75
CA TYR A 312 4.97 -10.84 6.64
C TYR A 312 5.78 -12.10 6.92
N THR A 313 5.20 -13.25 6.61
CA THR A 313 5.72 -14.59 6.93
C THR A 313 6.06 -15.46 5.72
N GLY A 314 5.82 -14.95 4.51
CA GLY A 314 6.01 -15.69 3.27
C GLY A 314 6.15 -14.75 2.07
N PRO A 315 5.43 -15.01 0.95
CA PRO A 315 5.43 -14.15 -0.22
C PRO A 315 5.09 -12.70 0.11
N VAL A 316 5.82 -11.78 -0.53
CA VAL A 316 5.60 -10.33 -0.47
C VAL A 316 5.61 -9.77 -1.88
N PHE A 317 4.79 -8.76 -2.13
CA PHE A 317 4.66 -8.19 -3.46
C PHE A 317 4.42 -6.69 -3.43
N GLU A 318 4.80 -6.06 -4.55
CA GLU A 318 4.71 -4.62 -4.74
C GLU A 318 4.36 -4.32 -6.19
N SER A 319 3.55 -3.28 -6.42
CA SER A 319 3.24 -2.81 -7.76
C SER A 319 3.87 -1.45 -8.01
N ASP A 320 4.71 -1.37 -9.03
CA ASP A 320 5.38 -0.16 -9.46
C ASP A 320 4.90 0.29 -10.83
N LEU A 321 4.82 1.62 -11.01
CA LEU A 321 4.64 2.23 -12.30
C LEU A 321 6.01 2.48 -12.94
N LEU A 322 6.15 2.10 -14.22
CA LEU A 322 7.40 2.21 -14.97
C LEU A 322 7.48 3.51 -15.80
N PHE A 323 6.56 4.44 -15.61
CA PHE A 323 6.61 5.73 -16.30
C PHE A 323 7.57 6.70 -15.61
N GLU A 324 8.24 7.50 -16.42
CA GLU A 324 8.83 8.75 -15.93
C GLU A 324 7.74 9.81 -15.80
N VAL A 325 7.50 10.27 -14.58
CA VAL A 325 6.61 11.38 -14.30
C VAL A 325 7.45 12.60 -13.92
N LYS A 326 7.06 13.76 -14.39
CA LYS A 326 7.72 15.04 -14.05
C LYS A 326 6.76 15.91 -13.25
N ASP A 327 7.28 16.61 -12.24
CA ASP A 327 6.53 17.63 -11.52
C ASP A 327 6.32 18.89 -12.38
N GLU A 328 5.56 19.86 -11.88
CA GLU A 328 5.33 21.15 -12.56
C GLU A 328 6.60 21.93 -12.88
N LYS A 329 7.71 21.60 -12.22
CA LYS A 329 9.03 22.21 -12.44
C LYS A 329 9.91 21.41 -13.42
N GLY A 330 9.39 20.28 -13.94
CA GLY A 330 10.10 19.40 -14.88
C GLY A 330 11.06 18.41 -14.21
N ASN A 331 11.07 18.29 -12.87
CA ASN A 331 11.91 17.32 -12.18
C ASN A 331 11.25 15.93 -12.21
N PRO A 332 12.05 14.85 -12.37
CA PRO A 332 11.51 13.50 -12.32
C PRO A 332 10.92 13.21 -10.94
N VAL A 333 9.68 12.74 -10.92
CA VAL A 333 8.99 12.31 -9.69
C VAL A 333 8.91 10.79 -9.69
N ARG A 334 9.47 10.17 -8.66
CA ARG A 334 9.29 8.74 -8.39
C ARG A 334 8.14 8.58 -7.41
N PHE A 335 7.05 7.95 -7.84
CA PHE A 335 5.91 7.67 -6.95
C PHE A 335 6.18 6.51 -5.99
N GLY A 336 7.16 5.66 -6.30
CA GLY A 336 7.35 4.39 -5.61
C GLY A 336 6.15 3.45 -5.83
N SER A 337 5.98 2.51 -4.95
CA SER A 337 4.90 1.54 -5.03
C SER A 337 3.52 2.18 -4.95
N VAL A 338 2.63 1.81 -5.86
CA VAL A 338 1.21 2.20 -5.88
C VAL A 338 0.30 1.14 -5.27
N GLY A 339 0.84 -0.05 -5.02
CA GLY A 339 0.18 -1.13 -4.31
C GLY A 339 1.20 -2.09 -3.72
N SER A 340 0.86 -2.75 -2.64
CA SER A 340 1.73 -3.72 -1.99
C SER A 340 0.92 -4.73 -1.19
N GLY A 341 1.54 -5.87 -0.89
CA GLY A 341 0.89 -6.91 -0.12
C GLY A 341 1.84 -8.01 0.30
N GLY A 342 1.28 -9.09 0.83
CA GLY A 342 2.01 -10.28 1.20
C GLY A 342 1.25 -11.17 2.18
N ARG A 343 1.87 -12.30 2.52
CA ARG A 343 1.36 -13.28 3.48
C ARG A 343 1.67 -12.86 4.92
N TYR A 344 0.65 -12.95 5.79
CA TYR A 344 0.72 -12.54 7.19
C TYR A 344 -0.02 -13.53 8.11
N ASP A 345 0.62 -14.61 8.49
CA ASP A 345 -0.03 -15.71 9.24
C ASP A 345 -0.21 -15.41 10.73
N GLY A 346 0.52 -14.42 11.27
CA GLY A 346 0.53 -14.10 12.70
C GLY A 346 -0.44 -13.00 13.15
N LEU A 347 -1.16 -12.33 12.24
CA LEU A 347 -1.97 -11.16 12.64
C LEU A 347 -3.19 -11.53 13.52
N VAL A 348 -3.88 -12.60 13.19
CA VAL A 348 -5.04 -13.09 13.97
C VAL A 348 -4.58 -13.75 15.27
N GLU A 349 -3.37 -14.32 15.29
CA GLU A 349 -2.77 -14.97 16.46
C GLU A 349 -2.72 -14.05 17.69
N ARG A 350 -2.50 -12.76 17.51
CA ARG A 350 -2.48 -11.77 18.58
C ARG A 350 -3.75 -11.75 19.42
N PHE A 351 -4.90 -11.99 18.79
CA PHE A 351 -6.19 -11.93 19.41
C PHE A 351 -6.69 -13.32 19.84
N LYS A 352 -6.40 -14.34 19.03
CA LYS A 352 -6.99 -15.69 19.20
C LYS A 352 -5.97 -16.74 19.71
N GLY A 353 -4.67 -16.42 19.71
CA GLY A 353 -3.60 -17.36 20.14
C GLY A 353 -3.32 -18.50 19.15
N VAL A 354 -3.88 -18.45 17.94
CA VAL A 354 -3.64 -19.43 16.88
C VAL A 354 -3.28 -18.72 15.57
N LYS A 355 -2.30 -19.27 14.83
CA LYS A 355 -1.93 -18.79 13.51
C LYS A 355 -3.05 -19.07 12.52
N VAL A 356 -3.41 -18.06 11.75
CA VAL A 356 -4.40 -18.14 10.68
C VAL A 356 -3.75 -17.66 9.41
N PRO A 357 -3.48 -18.55 8.42
CA PRO A 357 -2.86 -18.17 7.17
C PRO A 357 -3.68 -17.11 6.45
N ALA A 358 -3.05 -16.00 6.11
CA ALA A 358 -3.71 -14.92 5.40
C ALA A 358 -2.74 -14.22 4.44
N THR A 359 -3.28 -13.73 3.35
CA THR A 359 -2.56 -12.91 2.37
C THR A 359 -3.47 -11.80 1.86
N GLY A 360 -2.91 -10.65 1.50
CA GLY A 360 -3.68 -9.54 1.02
C GLY A 360 -2.88 -8.63 0.09
N PHE A 361 -3.60 -7.81 -0.67
CA PHE A 361 -3.06 -6.79 -1.55
C PHE A 361 -3.78 -5.46 -1.32
N SER A 362 -3.01 -4.40 -1.14
CA SER A 362 -3.50 -3.04 -0.89
C SER A 362 -3.11 -2.11 -2.04
N ILE A 363 -4.08 -1.43 -2.62
CA ILE A 363 -3.86 -0.36 -3.59
C ILE A 363 -3.92 0.99 -2.87
N GLY A 364 -2.84 1.78 -2.99
CA GLY A 364 -2.78 3.16 -2.53
C GLY A 364 -3.51 4.09 -3.50
N VAL A 365 -4.84 4.15 -3.44
CA VAL A 365 -5.70 4.85 -4.40
C VAL A 365 -5.30 6.30 -4.58
N SER A 366 -5.08 7.03 -3.49
CA SER A 366 -4.70 8.45 -3.56
C SER A 366 -3.35 8.68 -4.25
N ARG A 367 -2.39 7.75 -4.09
CA ARG A 367 -1.09 7.83 -4.75
C ARG A 367 -1.21 7.51 -6.23
N LEU A 368 -1.95 6.44 -6.56
CA LEU A 368 -2.22 6.05 -7.93
C LEU A 368 -2.99 7.14 -8.69
N GLN A 369 -3.99 7.75 -8.05
CA GLN A 369 -4.70 8.91 -8.60
C GLN A 369 -3.76 10.07 -8.94
N THR A 370 -2.87 10.43 -8.01
CA THR A 370 -1.89 11.51 -8.25
C THR A 370 -0.95 11.15 -9.41
N ALA A 371 -0.52 9.89 -9.51
CA ALA A 371 0.32 9.45 -10.63
C ALA A 371 -0.41 9.54 -11.97
N LEU A 372 -1.66 9.09 -12.05
CA LEU A 372 -2.48 9.17 -13.25
C LEU A 372 -2.81 10.62 -13.64
N GLU A 373 -3.04 11.51 -12.66
CA GLU A 373 -3.25 12.93 -12.87
C GLU A 373 -2.04 13.59 -13.55
N LEU A 374 -0.84 13.38 -13.01
CA LEU A 374 0.40 13.92 -13.57
C LEU A 374 0.74 13.36 -14.95
N LEU A 375 0.27 12.15 -15.26
CA LEU A 375 0.39 11.55 -16.60
C LEU A 375 -0.66 12.05 -17.59
N GLY A 376 -1.64 12.86 -17.15
CA GLY A 376 -2.79 13.23 -17.97
C GLY A 376 -3.67 12.05 -18.37
N LYS A 377 -3.61 10.95 -17.59
CA LYS A 377 -4.38 9.70 -17.81
C LYS A 377 -5.49 9.52 -16.79
N LEU A 378 -5.67 10.46 -15.88
CA LEU A 378 -6.79 10.44 -14.96
C LEU A 378 -8.08 10.66 -15.79
N ASP A 379 -8.99 9.71 -15.69
CA ASP A 379 -10.30 9.81 -16.33
C ASP A 379 -11.14 10.92 -15.64
N VAL A 380 -10.90 12.15 -16.06
CA VAL A 380 -11.67 13.32 -15.64
C VAL A 380 -12.72 13.56 -16.72
N GLU A 381 -13.80 12.80 -16.65
CA GLU A 381 -14.97 13.10 -17.48
C GLU A 381 -15.45 14.52 -17.18
N ASP A 382 -15.52 15.34 -18.19
CA ASP A 382 -16.19 16.64 -18.10
C ASP A 382 -17.67 16.41 -17.79
N VAL A 383 -18.03 16.61 -16.54
CA VAL A 383 -19.44 16.58 -16.18
C VAL A 383 -20.11 17.74 -16.87
N THR A 384 -21.04 17.43 -17.75
CA THR A 384 -21.89 18.44 -18.41
C THR A 384 -22.38 19.45 -17.37
N ALA A 385 -22.10 20.72 -17.62
CA ALA A 385 -22.57 21.79 -16.75
C ALA A 385 -24.10 21.68 -16.59
N PRO A 386 -24.66 22.05 -15.44
CA PRO A 386 -26.09 22.06 -15.28
C PRO A 386 -26.72 23.11 -16.19
N VAL A 387 -27.95 22.85 -16.65
CA VAL A 387 -28.80 23.89 -17.23
C VAL A 387 -29.08 24.92 -16.14
N VAL A 388 -28.73 26.17 -16.39
CA VAL A 388 -28.96 27.27 -15.44
C VAL A 388 -30.22 28.00 -15.82
N VAL A 389 -31.23 27.96 -14.96
CA VAL A 389 -32.42 28.74 -15.09
C VAL A 389 -32.25 30.07 -14.36
N LEU A 390 -32.15 31.15 -15.10
CA LEU A 390 -31.96 32.50 -14.54
C LEU A 390 -33.27 33.03 -13.96
N THR A 391 -33.17 33.56 -12.74
CA THR A 391 -34.29 34.28 -12.08
C THR A 391 -34.26 35.75 -12.47
N LEU A 392 -35.00 36.11 -13.52
CA LEU A 392 -35.02 37.50 -14.02
C LEU A 392 -36.03 38.38 -13.28
N ASP A 393 -37.09 37.80 -12.71
CA ASP A 393 -38.13 38.51 -11.98
C ASP A 393 -38.61 37.68 -10.78
N ALA A 394 -38.50 38.25 -9.59
CA ALA A 394 -38.92 37.60 -8.34
C ALA A 394 -40.44 37.21 -8.34
N ALA A 395 -41.27 37.94 -9.07
CA ALA A 395 -42.72 37.65 -9.17
C ALA A 395 -42.98 36.31 -9.89
N HIS A 396 -42.04 35.81 -10.72
CA HIS A 396 -42.15 34.58 -11.48
C HIS A 396 -41.37 33.39 -10.89
N MET A 397 -40.87 33.50 -9.64
CA MET A 397 -40.03 32.49 -8.97
C MET A 397 -40.65 31.08 -9.01
N ALA A 398 -41.96 30.96 -8.80
CA ALA A 398 -42.66 29.66 -8.87
C ALA A 398 -42.58 29.03 -10.24
N GLY A 399 -42.65 29.83 -11.33
CA GLY A 399 -42.48 29.35 -12.70
C GLY A 399 -41.07 28.85 -12.99
N TYR A 400 -40.06 29.60 -12.57
CA TYR A 400 -38.65 29.16 -12.71
C TYR A 400 -38.39 27.87 -11.94
N GLN A 401 -38.93 27.72 -10.72
CA GLN A 401 -38.81 26.50 -9.94
C GLN A 401 -39.51 25.31 -10.65
N ALA A 402 -40.68 25.54 -11.29
CA ALA A 402 -41.36 24.51 -12.07
C ALA A 402 -40.48 24.03 -13.26
N MET A 403 -39.86 24.95 -14.01
CA MET A 403 -38.94 24.62 -15.11
C MET A 403 -37.78 23.77 -14.65
N VAL A 404 -37.11 24.17 -13.53
CA VAL A 404 -36.00 23.37 -12.96
C VAL A 404 -36.46 21.98 -12.54
N SER A 405 -37.68 21.88 -11.97
CA SER A 405 -38.27 20.59 -11.55
C SER A 405 -38.55 19.69 -12.75
N GLU A 406 -39.07 20.24 -13.84
CA GLU A 406 -39.31 19.50 -15.08
C GLU A 406 -38.03 18.92 -15.69
N LEU A 407 -36.95 19.76 -15.77
CA LEU A 407 -35.66 19.34 -16.25
C LEU A 407 -35.10 18.20 -15.36
N ARG A 408 -35.15 18.34 -14.03
CA ARG A 408 -34.68 17.32 -13.09
C ARG A 408 -35.46 16.02 -13.19
N ASN A 409 -36.78 16.09 -13.36
CA ASN A 409 -37.60 14.89 -13.55
C ASN A 409 -37.31 14.18 -14.88
N ALA A 410 -36.79 14.90 -15.87
CA ALA A 410 -36.29 14.34 -17.12
C ALA A 410 -34.83 13.84 -17.01
N GLY A 411 -34.23 13.79 -15.81
CA GLY A 411 -32.86 13.37 -15.60
C GLY A 411 -31.77 14.38 -16.01
N ILE A 412 -32.18 15.60 -16.35
CA ILE A 412 -31.27 16.68 -16.76
C ILE A 412 -30.81 17.45 -15.53
N ARG A 413 -29.46 17.59 -15.37
CA ARG A 413 -28.94 18.44 -14.32
C ARG A 413 -29.35 19.88 -14.54
N ALA A 414 -30.02 20.46 -13.55
CA ALA A 414 -30.48 21.84 -13.62
C ALA A 414 -30.38 22.53 -12.27
N GLU A 415 -30.05 23.82 -12.31
CA GLU A 415 -29.98 24.67 -11.13
C GLU A 415 -30.77 25.97 -11.36
N LEU A 416 -31.34 26.49 -10.28
CA LEU A 416 -31.93 27.80 -10.25
C LEU A 416 -30.85 28.79 -9.83
N TYR A 417 -30.59 29.81 -10.64
CA TYR A 417 -29.66 30.88 -10.31
C TYR A 417 -30.42 31.94 -9.46
N LEU A 418 -30.06 32.00 -8.17
CA LEU A 418 -30.68 32.86 -7.16
C LEU A 418 -29.95 34.19 -7.03
#